data_50cf8d07b426c333c3e833973a4b4aa6
#
_entry.id   50cf8d07b426c333c3e833973a4b4aa6
#
_cell.length_a   1.000
_cell.length_b   1.000
_cell.length_c   1.000
_cell.angle_alpha   90.00
_cell.angle_beta   90.00
_cell.angle_gamma   90.00
#
_symmetry.space_group_name_H-M   'P 1'
#
loop_
_entity.id
_entity.type
_entity.pdbx_description
1 polymer ?
#
loop_
_entity_poly.entity_id
_entity_poly.type
_entity_poly.pdbx_seq_one_letter_code
_entity_poly.pdbx_strand_id
1 'polypeptide(L)'
;MVNQRNRLYFITGIVCFFGIIWIILDYFNSSEVTVCPFKLVTGYPCPSCGTTRSISALLDGNISDAFMINPLGILSSLLILSVVILLILDLLTKKDYYFRVYRQVEKFLQTHQVFSIILILLVITNWIWNISKEL
;
A
#
# COMPACT_ATOMS: atom_id res chain seq x y z
N MET A 1 2.74 -23.11 -15.39
CA MET A 1 3.34 -21.76 -15.27
C MET A 1 2.44 -20.63 -15.78
N VAL A 2 1.80 -20.79 -16.95
CA VAL A 2 0.88 -19.76 -17.51
C VAL A 2 -0.25 -19.40 -16.56
N ASN A 3 -0.80 -20.35 -15.80
CA ASN A 3 -1.92 -20.14 -14.89
C ASN A 3 -1.55 -19.26 -13.66
N GLN A 4 -0.34 -19.41 -13.11
CA GLN A 4 0.12 -18.60 -11.97
C GLN A 4 0.37 -17.14 -12.35
N ARG A 5 0.96 -16.92 -13.53
CA ARG A 5 1.20 -15.59 -14.06
C ARG A 5 -0.13 -14.84 -14.26
N ASN A 6 -1.06 -15.42 -15.02
CA ASN A 6 -2.34 -14.80 -15.33
C ASN A 6 -3.16 -14.53 -14.05
N ARG A 7 -3.12 -15.45 -13.09
CA ARG A 7 -3.75 -15.27 -11.79
C ARG A 7 -3.15 -14.09 -11.03
N LEU A 8 -1.82 -13.93 -11.04
CA LEU A 8 -1.14 -12.81 -10.38
C LEU A 8 -1.59 -11.48 -10.99
N TYR A 9 -1.54 -11.33 -12.33
CA TYR A 9 -1.97 -10.11 -13.01
C TYR A 9 -3.43 -9.77 -12.74
N PHE A 10 -4.31 -10.77 -12.78
CA PHE A 10 -5.73 -10.59 -12.53
C PHE A 10 -5.99 -10.11 -11.09
N ILE A 11 -5.41 -10.78 -10.09
CA ILE A 11 -5.58 -10.41 -8.69
C ILE A 11 -5.02 -9.01 -8.43
N THR A 12 -3.79 -8.73 -8.89
CA THR A 12 -3.16 -7.42 -8.71
C THR A 12 -3.94 -6.32 -9.41
N GLY A 13 -4.41 -6.56 -10.63
CA GLY A 13 -5.25 -5.62 -11.38
C GLY A 13 -6.52 -5.26 -10.62
N ILE A 14 -7.22 -6.25 -10.08
CA ILE A 14 -8.43 -6.02 -9.27
C ILE A 14 -8.11 -5.24 -8.00
N VAL A 15 -7.07 -5.63 -7.26
CA VAL A 15 -6.68 -4.95 -6.02
C VAL A 15 -6.28 -3.49 -6.29
N CYS A 16 -5.49 -3.24 -7.32
CA CYS A 16 -5.12 -1.87 -7.72
C CYS A 16 -6.34 -1.05 -8.15
N PHE A 17 -7.24 -1.63 -8.94
CA PHE A 17 -8.44 -0.96 -9.41
C PHE A 17 -9.34 -0.51 -8.25
N PHE A 18 -9.68 -1.43 -7.34
CA PHE A 18 -10.50 -1.10 -6.17
C PHE A 18 -9.76 -0.17 -5.19
N GLY A 19 -8.45 -0.34 -5.01
CA GLY A 19 -7.65 0.53 -4.16
C GLY A 19 -7.60 1.97 -4.68
N ILE A 20 -7.43 2.17 -5.98
CA ILE A 20 -7.43 3.50 -6.61
C ILE A 20 -8.82 4.14 -6.51
N ILE A 21 -9.88 3.40 -6.81
CA ILE A 21 -11.26 3.90 -6.65
C ILE A 21 -11.50 4.34 -5.21
N TRP A 22 -11.08 3.54 -4.23
CA TRP A 22 -11.23 3.88 -2.81
C TRP A 22 -10.53 5.19 -2.46
N ILE A 23 -9.27 5.36 -2.89
CA ILE A 23 -8.50 6.59 -2.66
C ILE A 23 -9.19 7.80 -3.30
N ILE A 24 -9.67 7.66 -4.53
CA ILE A 24 -10.39 8.72 -5.24
C ILE A 24 -11.68 9.11 -4.50
N LEU A 25 -12.47 8.13 -4.08
CA LEU A 25 -13.72 8.38 -3.36
C LEU A 25 -13.46 9.08 -2.01
N ASP A 26 -12.43 8.65 -1.29
CA ASP A 26 -12.05 9.25 -0.01
C ASP A 26 -11.56 10.69 -0.20
N TYR A 27 -10.75 10.96 -1.22
CA TYR A 27 -10.26 12.29 -1.55
C TYR A 27 -11.39 13.28 -1.91
N PHE A 28 -12.39 12.84 -2.69
CA PHE A 28 -13.51 13.71 -3.09
C PHE A 28 -14.57 13.86 -1.98
N ASN A 29 -14.74 12.87 -1.11
CA ASN A 29 -15.81 12.91 -0.11
C ASN A 29 -15.51 13.78 1.10
N SER A 30 -14.28 14.23 1.32
CA SER A 30 -13.86 15.13 2.43
C SER A 30 -14.45 14.76 3.81
N SER A 31 -15.08 13.60 3.93
CA SER A 31 -15.69 13.16 5.17
C SER A 31 -14.60 12.55 6.05
N GLU A 32 -14.41 13.14 7.21
CA GLU A 32 -13.49 12.68 8.27
C GLU A 32 -13.78 11.26 8.80
N VAL A 33 -14.73 10.57 8.17
CA VAL A 33 -15.15 9.23 8.57
C VAL A 33 -14.22 8.19 7.97
N THR A 34 -13.08 8.01 8.60
CA THR A 34 -12.23 6.86 8.32
C THR A 34 -12.91 5.60 8.83
N VAL A 35 -13.68 4.94 7.97
CA VAL A 35 -14.36 3.68 8.31
C VAL A 35 -13.32 2.55 8.33
N CYS A 36 -12.60 2.42 9.43
CA CYS A 36 -11.73 1.30 9.66
C CYS A 36 -12.54 0.20 10.39
N PRO A 37 -12.84 -0.95 9.76
CA PRO A 37 -13.58 -2.03 10.42
C PRO A 37 -12.88 -2.52 11.69
N PHE A 38 -11.56 -2.49 11.70
CA PHE A 38 -10.77 -2.88 12.86
C PHE A 38 -10.97 -1.90 14.03
N LYS A 39 -10.99 -0.59 13.77
CA LYS A 39 -11.23 0.45 14.79
C LYS A 39 -12.67 0.37 15.33
N LEU A 40 -13.63 0.02 14.47
CA LEU A 40 -15.03 -0.15 14.90
C LEU A 40 -15.23 -1.32 15.86
N VAL A 41 -14.47 -2.40 15.70
CA VAL A 41 -14.61 -3.62 16.52
C VAL A 41 -13.74 -3.57 17.78
N THR A 42 -12.50 -3.06 17.67
CA THR A 42 -11.51 -3.11 18.76
C THR A 42 -11.33 -1.80 19.50
N GLY A 43 -11.81 -0.66 18.95
CA GLY A 43 -11.57 0.68 19.46
C GLY A 43 -10.17 1.23 19.16
N TYR A 44 -9.25 0.39 18.65
CA TYR A 44 -7.86 0.79 18.35
C TYR A 44 -7.61 0.97 16.86
N PRO A 45 -6.76 1.94 16.46
CA PRO A 45 -6.38 2.09 15.05
C PRO A 45 -5.58 0.88 14.56
N CYS A 46 -5.83 0.46 13.32
CA CYS A 46 -5.01 -0.57 12.66
C CYS A 46 -3.68 0.03 12.15
N PRO A 47 -2.69 -0.80 11.75
CA PRO A 47 -1.42 -0.32 11.19
C PRO A 47 -1.59 0.54 9.94
N SER A 48 -2.70 0.36 9.22
CA SER A 48 -3.06 1.06 7.98
C SER A 48 -3.92 2.31 8.23
N CYS A 49 -4.33 2.57 9.48
CA CYS A 49 -5.11 3.76 9.80
C CYS A 49 -4.32 5.03 9.47
N GLY A 50 -4.98 5.99 8.82
CA GLY A 50 -4.34 7.21 8.34
C GLY A 50 -3.56 7.08 7.02
N THR A 51 -3.44 5.87 6.43
CA THR A 51 -2.77 5.70 5.14
C THR A 51 -3.44 6.53 4.05
N THR A 52 -4.76 6.51 3.95
CA THR A 52 -5.50 7.28 2.95
C THR A 52 -5.33 8.79 3.18
N ARG A 53 -5.43 9.26 4.42
CA ARG A 53 -5.19 10.67 4.77
C ARG A 53 -3.75 11.10 4.45
N SER A 54 -2.76 10.23 4.70
CA SER A 54 -1.37 10.47 4.33
C SER A 54 -1.20 10.58 2.82
N ILE A 55 -1.89 9.73 2.04
CA ILE A 55 -1.89 9.81 0.57
C ILE A 55 -2.56 11.10 0.10
N SER A 56 -3.69 11.50 0.70
CA SER A 56 -4.35 12.76 0.37
C SER A 56 -3.45 13.96 0.64
N ALA A 57 -2.80 14.02 1.81
CA ALA A 57 -1.82 15.07 2.13
C ALA A 57 -0.64 15.09 1.15
N LEU A 58 -0.20 13.91 0.67
CA LEU A 58 0.85 13.80 -0.34
C LEU A 58 0.39 14.35 -1.70
N LEU A 59 -0.85 14.11 -2.09
CA LEU A 59 -1.43 14.65 -3.33
C LEU A 59 -1.58 16.17 -3.27
N ASP A 60 -1.85 16.72 -2.07
CA ASP A 60 -1.90 18.18 -1.82
C ASP A 60 -0.49 18.81 -1.73
N GLY A 61 0.58 18.03 -1.89
CA GLY A 61 1.97 18.48 -1.85
C GLY A 61 2.56 18.62 -0.44
N ASN A 62 1.82 18.24 0.61
CA ASN A 62 2.24 18.35 2.01
C ASN A 62 2.94 17.08 2.48
N ILE A 63 4.20 16.88 2.05
CA ILE A 63 5.00 15.70 2.39
C ILE A 63 5.22 15.57 3.91
N SER A 64 5.43 16.71 4.60
CA SER A 64 5.63 16.73 6.04
C SER A 64 4.41 16.18 6.79
N ASP A 65 3.22 16.65 6.42
CA ASP A 65 1.97 16.20 7.03
C ASP A 65 1.68 14.74 6.69
N ALA A 66 1.93 14.34 5.45
CA ALA A 66 1.82 12.94 5.03
C ALA A 66 2.68 12.00 5.88
N PHE A 67 3.94 12.39 6.14
CA PHE A 67 4.84 11.62 7.00
C PHE A 67 4.38 11.60 8.45
N MET A 68 3.94 12.74 8.97
CA MET A 68 3.46 12.86 10.35
C MET A 68 2.15 12.09 10.58
N ILE A 69 1.29 12.00 9.58
CA ILE A 69 0.06 11.19 9.65
C ILE A 69 0.42 9.71 9.66
N ASN A 70 1.03 9.22 8.58
CA ASN A 70 1.44 7.81 8.49
C ASN A 70 2.52 7.61 7.41
N PRO A 71 3.79 7.36 7.78
CA PRO A 71 4.85 7.11 6.81
C PRO A 71 4.61 5.90 5.90
N LEU A 72 3.82 4.91 6.35
CA LEU A 72 3.41 3.79 5.50
C LEU A 72 2.50 4.24 4.34
N GLY A 73 1.80 5.37 4.47
CA GLY A 73 1.01 5.94 3.38
C GLY A 73 1.88 6.37 2.21
N ILE A 74 3.01 7.02 2.49
CA ILE A 74 3.98 7.41 1.45
C ILE A 74 4.58 6.16 0.79
N LEU A 75 5.00 5.18 1.59
CA LEU A 75 5.56 3.93 1.07
C LEU A 75 4.56 3.17 0.20
N SER A 76 3.31 3.05 0.65
CA SER A 76 2.25 2.37 -0.10
C SER A 76 1.90 3.08 -1.41
N SER A 77 1.88 4.43 -1.43
CA SER A 77 1.64 5.19 -2.66
C SER A 77 2.73 4.97 -3.70
N LEU A 78 4.00 4.95 -3.28
CA LEU A 78 5.13 4.63 -4.17
C LEU A 78 5.07 3.20 -4.70
N LEU A 79 4.68 2.24 -3.86
CA LEU A 79 4.51 0.84 -4.28
C LEU A 79 3.37 0.70 -5.29
N ILE A 80 2.21 1.30 -5.03
CA ILE A 80 1.06 1.28 -5.96
C ILE A 80 1.45 1.90 -7.29
N LEU A 81 2.10 3.07 -7.26
CA LEU A 81 2.55 3.75 -8.47
C LEU A 81 3.52 2.87 -9.28
N SER A 82 4.49 2.25 -8.61
CA SER A 82 5.46 1.34 -9.24
C SER A 82 4.78 0.13 -9.90
N VAL A 83 3.82 -0.49 -9.20
CA VAL A 83 3.05 -1.62 -9.73
C VAL A 83 2.22 -1.20 -10.93
N VAL A 84 1.52 -0.06 -10.87
CA VAL A 84 0.72 0.45 -12.00
C VAL A 84 1.60 0.72 -13.21
N ILE A 85 2.76 1.35 -13.03
CA ILE A 85 3.72 1.60 -14.12
C ILE A 85 4.17 0.28 -14.76
N LEU A 86 4.54 -0.71 -13.94
CA LEU A 86 4.97 -2.03 -14.44
C LEU A 86 3.85 -2.76 -15.20
N LEU A 87 2.61 -2.68 -14.72
CA LEU A 87 1.46 -3.27 -15.41
C LEU A 87 1.20 -2.60 -16.76
N ILE A 88 1.30 -1.26 -16.83
CA ILE A 88 1.15 -0.50 -18.07
C ILE A 88 2.28 -0.86 -19.05
N LEU A 89 3.53 -0.94 -18.59
CA LEU A 89 4.66 -1.33 -19.40
C LEU A 89 4.50 -2.75 -19.96
N ASP A 90 4.01 -3.69 -19.17
CA ASP A 90 3.75 -5.05 -19.62
C ASP A 90 2.63 -5.11 -20.66
N LEU A 91 1.59 -4.29 -20.50
CA LEU A 91 0.50 -4.17 -21.45
C LEU A 91 0.99 -3.62 -22.81
N LEU A 92 1.85 -2.59 -22.77
CA LEU A 92 2.38 -1.94 -23.98
C LEU A 92 3.46 -2.78 -24.68
N THR A 93 4.37 -3.38 -23.91
CA THR A 93 5.53 -4.12 -24.45
C THR A 93 5.27 -5.61 -24.63
N LYS A 94 4.16 -6.14 -24.10
CA LYS A 94 3.83 -7.57 -24.03
C LYS A 94 4.96 -8.42 -23.40
N LYS A 95 5.73 -7.81 -22.48
CA LYS A 95 6.80 -8.44 -21.72
C LYS A 95 6.33 -8.64 -20.28
N ASP A 96 6.98 -9.55 -19.56
CA ASP A 96 6.61 -9.93 -18.18
C ASP A 96 7.50 -9.22 -17.15
N TYR A 97 7.61 -7.88 -17.20
CA TYR A 97 8.44 -7.11 -16.28
C TYR A 97 7.91 -7.20 -14.84
N TYR A 98 6.60 -7.00 -14.66
CA TYR A 98 5.95 -7.09 -13.36
C TYR A 98 6.16 -8.47 -12.73
N PHE A 99 5.93 -9.54 -13.49
CA PHE A 99 6.13 -10.92 -13.00
C PHE A 99 7.58 -11.19 -12.59
N ARG A 100 8.57 -10.70 -13.36
CA ARG A 100 9.99 -10.84 -13.03
C ARG A 100 10.34 -10.09 -11.74
N VAL A 101 9.92 -8.83 -11.61
CA VAL A 101 10.16 -8.02 -10.41
C VAL A 101 9.52 -8.69 -9.19
N TYR A 102 8.25 -9.13 -9.30
CA TYR A 102 7.56 -9.84 -8.25
C TYR A 102 8.35 -11.07 -7.78
N ARG A 103 8.81 -11.91 -8.71
CA ARG A 103 9.59 -13.12 -8.39
C ARG A 103 10.97 -12.80 -7.79
N GLN A 104 11.60 -11.72 -8.22
CA GLN A 104 12.87 -11.26 -7.62
C GLN A 104 12.67 -10.80 -6.18
N VAL A 105 11.64 -9.99 -5.92
CA VAL A 105 11.31 -9.53 -4.55
C VAL A 105 10.93 -10.71 -3.66
N GLU A 106 10.07 -11.62 -4.14
CA GLU A 106 9.70 -12.84 -3.41
C GLU A 106 10.93 -13.66 -3.02
N LYS A 107 11.81 -13.94 -3.99
CA LYS A 107 13.06 -14.69 -3.74
C LYS A 107 13.99 -13.94 -2.78
N PHE A 108 14.12 -12.63 -2.93
CA PHE A 108 14.94 -11.81 -2.05
C PHE A 108 14.45 -11.88 -0.60
N LEU A 109 13.15 -11.72 -0.37
CA LEU A 109 12.55 -11.79 0.96
C LEU A 109 12.69 -13.19 1.59
N GLN A 110 12.56 -14.26 0.78
CA GLN A 110 12.75 -15.63 1.25
C GLN A 110 14.21 -15.93 1.60
N THR A 111 15.16 -15.37 0.86
CA THR A 111 16.59 -15.58 1.08
C THR A 111 17.11 -14.75 2.26
N HIS A 112 16.61 -13.52 2.42
CA HIS A 112 17.03 -12.59 3.46
C HIS A 112 15.99 -12.46 4.58
N GLN A 113 15.87 -13.51 5.40
CA GLN A 113 14.89 -13.56 6.50
C GLN A 113 15.05 -12.39 7.50
N VAL A 114 16.30 -11.99 7.77
CA VAL A 114 16.58 -10.83 8.65
C VAL A 114 15.93 -9.55 8.11
N PHE A 115 16.01 -9.31 6.80
CA PHE A 115 15.37 -8.15 6.17
C PHE A 115 13.84 -8.20 6.30
N SER A 116 13.25 -9.37 6.11
CA SER A 116 11.82 -9.57 6.30
C SER A 116 11.38 -9.31 7.75
N ILE A 117 12.18 -9.73 8.73
CA ILE A 117 11.93 -9.44 10.16
C ILE A 117 12.00 -7.94 10.43
N ILE A 118 12.99 -7.23 9.86
CA ILE A 118 13.11 -5.77 10.00
C ILE A 118 11.87 -5.06 9.44
N LEU A 119 11.37 -5.48 8.27
CA LEU A 119 10.14 -4.92 7.70
C LEU A 119 8.93 -5.12 8.60
N ILE A 120 8.77 -6.31 9.19
CA ILE A 120 7.70 -6.61 10.14
C ILE A 120 7.81 -5.71 11.37
N LEU A 121 9.01 -5.54 11.93
CA LEU A 121 9.26 -4.67 13.07
C LEU A 121 8.93 -3.21 12.76
N LEU A 122 9.26 -2.72 11.56
CA LEU A 122 8.90 -1.38 11.12
C LEU A 122 7.38 -1.18 11.06
N VAL A 123 6.63 -2.16 10.56
CA VAL A 123 5.16 -2.11 10.53
C VAL A 123 4.58 -2.10 11.94
N ILE A 124 5.11 -2.92 12.85
CA ILE A 124 4.69 -2.96 14.25
C ILE A 124 5.00 -1.62 14.95
N THR A 125 6.18 -1.07 14.75
CA THR A 125 6.58 0.23 15.32
C THR A 125 5.67 1.35 14.83
N ASN A 126 5.36 1.36 13.53
CA ASN A 126 4.40 2.30 12.97
C ASN A 126 3.00 2.12 13.55
N TRP A 127 2.58 0.89 13.81
CA TRP A 127 1.29 0.62 14.45
C TRP A 127 1.23 1.18 15.87
N ILE A 128 2.27 0.93 16.68
CA ILE A 128 2.38 1.49 18.04
C ILE A 128 2.33 3.02 17.98
N TRP A 129 3.02 3.62 17.01
CA TRP A 129 2.97 5.06 16.79
C TRP A 129 1.56 5.55 16.45
N ASN A 130 0.82 4.86 15.58
CA ASN A 130 -0.55 5.22 15.25
C ASN A 130 -1.50 5.11 16.45
N ILE A 131 -1.30 4.11 17.32
CA ILE A 131 -2.05 3.99 18.58
C ILE A 131 -1.75 5.18 19.50
N SER A 132 -0.48 5.59 19.61
CA SER A 132 -0.09 6.71 20.49
C SER A 132 -0.61 8.08 20.03
N LYS A 133 -0.99 8.20 18.74
CA LYS A 133 -1.58 9.42 18.17
C LYS A 133 -3.10 9.44 18.21
N GLU A 134 -3.76 8.37 18.67
CA GLU A 134 -5.22 8.22 18.68
C GLU A 134 -5.88 8.41 17.28
N LEU A 135 -5.19 8.01 16.24
CA LEU A 135 -5.66 8.15 14.86
C LEU A 135 -6.89 7.31 14.53
#